data_f4720d15eb5ac914cde6ac0d2368e76a
#
_entry.id   f4720d15eb5ac914cde6ac0d2368e76a
#
_cell.length_a   1.000
_cell.length_b   1.000
_cell.length_c   1.000
_cell.angle_alpha   90.00
_cell.angle_beta   90.00
_cell.angle_gamma   90.00
#
_symmetry.space_group_name_H-M   'P 1'
#
loop_
_entity.id
_entity.type
_entity.pdbx_description
1 polymer ?
#
loop_
_entity_poly.entity_id
_entity_poly.type
_entity_poly.pdbx_seq_one_letter_code
_entity_poly.pdbx_strand_id
1 'polypeptide(L)'
;NASSNDGFDILSLWLTARGYIYLEPDYLGLGESEILHPYCLKEPSAWTTIDLIRAAQTFFDNDEGYYYYPIKSNDDLILFGYSEGGYVTMASHMMIEQENIDNFNLLASFPMAGPYDLSGIMVDLMLTYEPYGEPYYLPYVLVPYITYYEMGLLEEYFLPEYAEMFEYLFNGDYSGSYINSIMPDIPI
;
A
#
# COMPACT_ATOMS: atom_id res chain seq x y z
N ASN A 1 -10.51 -9.09 -3.37
CA ASN A 1 -11.02 -8.99 -2.01
C ASN A 1 -9.99 -9.55 -1.07
N ALA A 2 -9.12 -8.67 -0.51
CA ALA A 2 -8.49 -9.00 0.73
C ALA A 2 -9.65 -9.38 1.66
N SER A 3 -9.76 -10.66 2.01
CA SER A 3 -10.73 -11.11 2.98
C SER A 3 -10.62 -10.18 4.16
N SER A 4 -11.69 -9.46 4.49
CA SER A 4 -11.83 -8.82 5.77
C SER A 4 -11.49 -9.91 6.78
N ASN A 5 -10.26 -9.90 7.28
CA ASN A 5 -9.94 -10.63 8.47
C ASN A 5 -10.74 -9.92 9.55
N ASP A 6 -11.93 -10.41 9.84
CA ASP A 6 -12.74 -10.02 10.99
C ASP A 6 -12.04 -10.36 12.33
N GLY A 7 -10.77 -10.67 12.29
CA GLY A 7 -9.91 -10.88 13.43
C GLY A 7 -9.19 -9.60 13.80
N PHE A 8 -9.49 -9.05 14.96
CA PHE A 8 -8.62 -8.06 15.60
C PHE A 8 -7.18 -8.57 15.51
N ASP A 9 -6.34 -7.84 14.77
CA ASP A 9 -4.93 -8.14 14.75
C ASP A 9 -4.39 -8.05 16.18
N ILE A 10 -3.63 -9.07 16.61
CA ILE A 10 -3.02 -9.10 17.95
C ILE A 10 -2.19 -7.84 18.21
N LEU A 11 -1.57 -7.29 17.15
CA LEU A 11 -0.78 -6.07 17.25
C LEU A 11 -1.64 -4.85 17.55
N SER A 12 -2.79 -4.68 16.87
CA SER A 12 -3.72 -3.58 17.13
C SER A 12 -4.27 -3.62 18.55
N LEU A 13 -4.64 -4.82 19.02
CA LEU A 13 -5.10 -5.02 20.39
C LEU A 13 -3.99 -4.72 21.43
N TRP A 14 -2.77 -5.14 21.13
CA TRP A 14 -1.63 -4.92 22.02
C TRP A 14 -1.23 -3.45 22.14
N LEU A 15 -1.27 -2.69 21.01
CA LEU A 15 -0.98 -1.26 20.98
C LEU A 15 -2.08 -0.45 21.67
N THR A 16 -3.35 -0.73 21.36
CA THR A 16 -4.48 -0.02 21.95
C THR A 16 -4.59 -0.25 23.48
N ALA A 17 -4.27 -1.46 23.94
CA ALA A 17 -4.18 -1.75 25.38
C ALA A 17 -3.08 -0.95 26.11
N ARG A 18 -2.14 -0.34 25.38
CA ARG A 18 -1.07 0.55 25.90
C ARG A 18 -1.37 2.04 25.72
N GLY A 19 -2.56 2.36 25.24
CA GLY A 19 -3.00 3.74 25.07
C GLY A 19 -2.66 4.38 23.73
N TYR A 20 -2.26 3.60 22.73
CA TYR A 20 -2.10 4.09 21.36
C TYR A 20 -3.42 4.08 20.61
N ILE A 21 -3.64 5.06 19.77
CA ILE A 21 -4.64 5.01 18.70
C ILE A 21 -3.99 4.27 17.54
N TYR A 22 -4.56 3.11 17.16
CA TYR A 22 -4.08 2.30 16.04
C TYR A 22 -4.93 2.60 14.80
N LEU A 23 -4.26 2.91 13.69
CA LEU A 23 -4.90 3.21 12.41
C LEU A 23 -4.29 2.29 11.34
N GLU A 24 -5.15 1.72 10.53
CA GLU A 24 -4.78 0.86 9.41
C GLU A 24 -5.61 1.27 8.19
N PRO A 25 -4.99 1.85 7.15
CA PRO A 25 -5.72 2.25 5.96
C PRO A 25 -6.05 1.06 5.06
N ASP A 26 -7.25 1.02 4.50
CA ASP A 26 -7.45 0.33 3.24
C ASP A 26 -6.78 1.16 2.15
N TYR A 27 -5.84 0.56 1.41
CA TYR A 27 -5.21 1.29 0.32
C TYR A 27 -6.18 1.47 -0.84
N LEU A 28 -5.95 2.50 -1.66
CA LEU A 28 -6.71 2.72 -2.89
C LEU A 28 -6.70 1.45 -3.75
N GLY A 29 -7.85 1.08 -4.29
CA GLY A 29 -8.01 -0.16 -5.06
C GLY A 29 -8.10 -1.44 -4.22
N LEU A 30 -8.07 -1.33 -2.87
CA LEU A 30 -8.32 -2.44 -1.94
C LEU A 30 -9.58 -2.16 -1.11
N GLY A 31 -10.04 -3.15 -0.34
CA GLY A 31 -11.27 -3.03 0.43
C GLY A 31 -12.51 -2.81 -0.46
N GLU A 32 -13.22 -1.71 -0.24
CA GLU A 32 -14.41 -1.33 -1.03
C GLU A 32 -14.08 -0.42 -2.24
N SER A 33 -12.81 -0.11 -2.45
CA SER A 33 -12.37 0.73 -3.57
C SER A 33 -12.35 -0.05 -4.88
N GLU A 34 -12.99 0.48 -5.93
CA GLU A 34 -13.12 -0.17 -7.25
C GLU A 34 -12.09 0.31 -8.29
N ILE A 35 -11.10 1.11 -7.87
CA ILE A 35 -10.06 1.58 -8.79
C ILE A 35 -8.89 0.60 -8.83
N LEU A 36 -8.03 0.72 -9.84
CA LEU A 36 -6.77 0.00 -9.90
C LEU A 36 -5.91 0.35 -8.68
N HIS A 37 -5.44 -0.68 -7.96
CA HIS A 37 -4.56 -0.47 -6.82
C HIS A 37 -3.21 0.13 -7.27
N PRO A 38 -2.83 1.32 -6.76
CA PRO A 38 -1.59 1.99 -7.13
C PRO A 38 -0.38 1.39 -6.41
N TYR A 39 -0.16 0.08 -6.62
CA TYR A 39 0.89 -0.67 -5.94
C TYR A 39 2.26 -0.03 -6.12
N CYS A 40 2.92 0.30 -5.01
CA CYS A 40 4.22 0.96 -4.99
C CYS A 40 4.30 2.32 -5.72
N LEU A 41 3.20 3.03 -5.85
CA LEU A 41 3.19 4.43 -6.27
C LEU A 41 3.29 5.34 -5.05
N LYS A 42 4.32 6.19 -4.99
CA LYS A 42 4.67 6.98 -3.81
C LYS A 42 3.54 7.89 -3.34
N GLU A 43 3.05 8.75 -4.22
CA GLU A 43 2.08 9.79 -3.87
C GLU A 43 0.73 9.19 -3.41
N PRO A 44 0.07 8.30 -4.16
CA PRO A 44 -1.19 7.70 -3.72
C PRO A 44 -1.07 6.94 -2.40
N SER A 45 0.03 6.18 -2.24
CA SER A 45 0.28 5.41 -1.02
C SER A 45 0.45 6.31 0.21
N ALA A 46 1.26 7.37 0.08
CA ALA A 46 1.51 8.31 1.17
C ALA A 46 0.25 9.10 1.55
N TRP A 47 -0.49 9.62 0.56
CA TRP A 47 -1.69 10.40 0.82
C TRP A 47 -2.80 9.58 1.48
N THR A 48 -2.97 8.31 1.09
CA THR A 48 -3.93 7.41 1.75
C THR A 48 -3.68 7.33 3.26
N THR A 49 -2.42 7.19 3.66
CA THR A 49 -2.03 7.14 5.08
C THR A 49 -2.22 8.50 5.77
N ILE A 50 -1.74 9.58 5.15
CA ILE A 50 -1.81 10.94 5.71
C ILE A 50 -3.25 11.39 5.89
N ASP A 51 -4.11 11.12 4.92
CA ASP A 51 -5.52 11.52 4.99
C ASP A 51 -6.29 10.71 6.03
N LEU A 52 -5.97 9.41 6.22
CA LEU A 52 -6.52 8.65 7.34
C LEU A 52 -6.14 9.25 8.69
N ILE A 53 -4.88 9.64 8.88
CA ILE A 53 -4.42 10.27 10.12
C ILE A 53 -5.17 11.59 10.36
N ARG A 54 -5.30 12.45 9.35
CA ARG A 54 -6.07 13.71 9.43
C ARG A 54 -7.55 13.47 9.76
N ALA A 55 -8.15 12.47 9.13
CA ALA A 55 -9.53 12.08 9.40
C ALA A 55 -9.70 11.62 10.85
N ALA A 56 -8.77 10.80 11.35
CA ALA A 56 -8.77 10.36 12.74
C ALA A 56 -8.60 11.52 13.74
N GLN A 57 -7.66 12.44 13.50
CA GLN A 57 -7.52 13.65 14.32
C GLN A 57 -8.83 14.43 14.36
N THR A 58 -9.41 14.71 13.19
CA THR A 58 -10.69 15.42 13.10
C THR A 58 -11.80 14.72 13.86
N PHE A 59 -11.85 13.40 13.79
CA PHE A 59 -12.82 12.58 14.51
C PHE A 59 -12.65 12.71 16.03
N PHE A 60 -11.44 12.58 16.54
CA PHE A 60 -11.17 12.64 17.99
C PHE A 60 -11.27 14.05 18.56
N ASP A 61 -10.94 15.09 17.79
CA ASP A 61 -11.06 16.48 18.20
C ASP A 61 -12.53 16.93 18.32
N ASN A 62 -13.42 16.39 17.48
CA ASN A 62 -14.84 16.70 17.46
C ASN A 62 -15.69 15.74 18.30
N ASP A 63 -15.07 14.81 19.04
CA ASP A 63 -15.80 13.86 19.89
C ASP A 63 -16.38 14.56 21.13
N GLU A 64 -17.59 15.12 21.01
CA GLU A 64 -18.34 15.77 22.09
C GLU A 64 -19.06 14.74 23.00
N GLY A 65 -18.51 13.54 23.19
CA GLY A 65 -19.03 12.60 24.19
C GLY A 65 -19.65 11.31 23.64
N TYR A 66 -19.23 10.86 22.49
CA TYR A 66 -19.57 9.52 21.96
C TYR A 66 -19.03 8.40 22.87
N TYR A 67 -17.92 8.67 23.55
CA TYR A 67 -17.30 7.74 24.49
C TYR A 67 -17.45 8.22 25.93
N TYR A 68 -17.61 7.27 26.85
CA TYR A 68 -17.69 7.55 28.28
C TYR A 68 -16.42 8.25 28.81
N TYR A 69 -15.29 8.04 28.13
CA TYR A 69 -14.04 8.77 28.30
C TYR A 69 -13.61 9.30 26.92
N PRO A 70 -13.50 10.63 26.74
CA PRO A 70 -13.07 11.20 25.47
C PRO A 70 -11.63 10.75 25.15
N ILE A 71 -11.43 10.20 23.96
CA ILE A 71 -10.11 9.88 23.43
C ILE A 71 -9.56 11.16 22.79
N LYS A 72 -8.31 11.50 23.09
CA LYS A 72 -7.62 12.64 22.47
C LYS A 72 -6.28 12.19 21.93
N SER A 73 -5.95 12.64 20.73
CA SER A 73 -4.61 12.53 20.19
C SER A 73 -3.68 13.55 20.84
N ASN A 74 -2.40 13.22 20.97
CA ASN A 74 -1.34 14.15 21.33
C ASN A 74 -0.51 14.57 20.12
N ASP A 75 -0.99 14.24 18.90
CA ASP A 75 -0.34 14.46 17.60
C ASP A 75 1.02 13.77 17.39
N ASP A 76 1.47 12.98 18.37
CA ASP A 76 2.66 12.13 18.21
C ASP A 76 2.34 10.95 17.29
N LEU A 77 3.15 10.78 16.26
CA LEU A 77 2.96 9.79 15.21
C LEU A 77 4.10 8.79 15.18
N ILE A 78 3.75 7.52 15.09
CA ILE A 78 4.68 6.43 14.76
C ILE A 78 4.13 5.71 13.53
N LEU A 79 4.95 5.59 12.52
CA LEU A 79 4.62 4.86 11.29
C LEU A 79 5.35 3.51 11.30
N PHE A 80 4.66 2.44 10.89
CA PHE A 80 5.30 1.15 10.68
C PHE A 80 4.52 0.34 9.64
N GLY A 81 5.23 -0.53 8.95
CA GLY A 81 4.63 -1.41 7.95
C GLY A 81 5.63 -2.43 7.44
N TYR A 82 5.14 -3.52 6.91
CA TYR A 82 5.91 -4.63 6.38
C TYR A 82 5.59 -4.86 4.90
N SER A 83 6.59 -5.25 4.10
CA SER A 83 6.43 -5.50 2.66
C SER A 83 5.90 -4.25 1.94
N GLU A 84 4.75 -4.29 1.28
CA GLU A 84 4.09 -3.10 0.74
C GLU A 84 3.88 -2.03 1.81
N GLY A 85 3.43 -2.41 3.01
CA GLY A 85 3.31 -1.48 4.13
C GLY A 85 4.63 -0.83 4.52
N GLY A 86 5.77 -1.50 4.34
CA GLY A 86 7.09 -0.92 4.48
C GLY A 86 7.35 0.19 3.45
N TYR A 87 7.02 -0.07 2.19
CA TYR A 87 7.08 0.95 1.12
C TYR A 87 6.20 2.16 1.45
N VAL A 88 4.93 1.92 1.83
CA VAL A 88 3.98 2.99 2.21
C VAL A 88 4.49 3.78 3.42
N THR A 89 5.06 3.11 4.42
CA THR A 89 5.68 3.77 5.58
C THR A 89 6.80 4.72 5.16
N MET A 90 7.69 4.29 4.28
CA MET A 90 8.77 5.15 3.77
C MET A 90 8.22 6.30 2.92
N ALA A 91 7.27 6.02 2.03
CA ALA A 91 6.63 7.03 1.21
C ALA A 91 5.92 8.12 2.05
N SER A 92 5.19 7.70 3.09
CA SER A 92 4.52 8.61 4.02
C SER A 92 5.50 9.45 4.82
N HIS A 93 6.58 8.84 5.35
CA HIS A 93 7.65 9.57 6.04
C HIS A 93 8.25 10.65 5.13
N MET A 94 8.66 10.28 3.92
CA MET A 94 9.24 11.22 2.95
C MET A 94 8.26 12.35 2.61
N MET A 95 6.99 12.05 2.44
CA MET A 95 5.97 13.05 2.11
C MET A 95 5.75 14.02 3.28
N ILE A 96 5.67 13.53 4.51
CA ILE A 96 5.53 14.36 5.71
C ILE A 96 6.69 15.35 5.83
N GLU A 97 7.93 14.89 5.60
CA GLU A 97 9.10 15.76 5.66
C GLU A 97 9.19 16.75 4.48
N GLN A 98 8.94 16.30 3.26
CA GLN A 98 9.07 17.12 2.05
C GLN A 98 8.02 18.22 1.94
N GLU A 99 6.78 17.90 2.31
CA GLU A 99 5.65 18.83 2.22
C GLU A 99 5.45 19.67 3.49
N ASN A 100 6.36 19.53 4.48
CA ASN A 100 6.24 20.20 5.79
C ASN A 100 4.83 20.05 6.37
N ILE A 101 4.34 18.81 6.49
CA ILE A 101 3.02 18.54 7.05
C ILE A 101 3.09 18.74 8.55
N ASP A 102 2.74 19.95 9.01
CA ASP A 102 2.96 20.44 10.38
C ASP A 102 1.99 19.87 11.43
N ASN A 103 1.00 19.08 11.02
CA ASN A 103 -0.04 18.60 11.93
C ASN A 103 0.36 17.37 12.73
N PHE A 104 1.54 16.81 12.48
CA PHE A 104 2.01 15.58 13.13
C PHE A 104 3.42 15.75 13.65
N ASN A 105 3.67 15.22 14.84
CA ASN A 105 5.00 15.07 15.40
C ASN A 105 5.50 13.64 15.10
N LEU A 106 6.15 13.43 13.97
CA LEU A 106 6.66 12.11 13.57
C LEU A 106 7.84 11.71 14.46
N LEU A 107 7.57 10.85 15.45
CA LEU A 107 8.57 10.38 16.42
C LEU A 107 9.47 9.30 15.84
N ALA A 108 8.91 8.37 15.06
CA ALA A 108 9.64 7.26 14.47
C ALA A 108 8.89 6.66 13.28
N SER A 109 9.63 6.05 12.36
CA SER A 109 9.09 5.18 11.32
C SER A 109 9.88 3.87 11.22
N PHE A 110 9.17 2.78 10.97
CA PHE A 110 9.71 1.44 10.84
C PHE A 110 9.30 0.83 9.49
N PRO A 111 9.95 1.24 8.38
CA PRO A 111 9.69 0.71 7.06
C PRO A 111 10.39 -0.65 6.90
N MET A 112 9.63 -1.74 7.11
CA MET A 112 10.20 -3.09 7.15
C MET A 112 10.02 -3.81 5.81
N ALA A 113 11.13 -4.29 5.23
CA ALA A 113 11.18 -5.16 4.04
C ALA A 113 10.35 -4.65 2.84
N GLY A 114 10.30 -3.34 2.62
CA GLY A 114 9.61 -2.74 1.47
C GLY A 114 10.44 -2.83 0.18
N PRO A 115 9.79 -2.84 -0.99
CA PRO A 115 10.45 -2.81 -2.29
C PRO A 115 10.93 -1.38 -2.62
N TYR A 116 12.05 -0.94 -2.04
CA TYR A 116 12.51 0.45 -2.14
C TYR A 116 13.30 0.76 -3.41
N ASP A 117 14.02 -0.21 -3.94
CA ASP A 117 14.84 -0.07 -5.16
C ASP A 117 14.17 -0.77 -6.34
N LEU A 118 13.05 -0.18 -6.78
CA LEU A 118 12.25 -0.74 -7.88
C LEU A 118 12.99 -0.71 -9.22
N SER A 119 13.81 0.34 -9.47
CA SER A 119 14.51 0.52 -10.73
C SER A 119 15.88 -0.14 -10.81
N GLY A 120 16.39 -0.64 -9.69
CA GLY A 120 17.67 -1.33 -9.60
C GLY A 120 17.49 -2.82 -9.27
N ILE A 121 17.71 -3.19 -8.02
CA ILE A 121 17.71 -4.60 -7.56
C ILE A 121 16.41 -5.33 -7.92
N MET A 122 15.23 -4.67 -7.83
CA MET A 122 13.96 -5.32 -8.15
C MET A 122 13.82 -5.61 -9.64
N VAL A 123 14.25 -4.70 -10.51
CA VAL A 123 14.29 -4.93 -11.97
C VAL A 123 15.24 -6.08 -12.30
N ASP A 124 16.45 -6.07 -11.74
CA ASP A 124 17.43 -7.14 -11.99
C ASP A 124 16.90 -8.51 -11.54
N LEU A 125 16.15 -8.56 -10.45
CA LEU A 125 15.52 -9.77 -9.93
C LEU A 125 14.35 -10.24 -10.81
N MET A 126 13.48 -9.33 -11.23
CA MET A 126 12.25 -9.65 -11.98
C MET A 126 12.53 -9.95 -13.45
N LEU A 127 13.52 -9.27 -14.07
CA LEU A 127 13.90 -9.43 -15.47
C LEU A 127 15.10 -10.37 -15.64
N THR A 128 15.09 -11.49 -14.95
CA THR A 128 16.11 -12.54 -15.06
C THR A 128 15.67 -13.64 -16.02
N TYR A 129 16.63 -14.38 -16.58
CA TYR A 129 16.37 -15.62 -17.32
C TYR A 129 16.18 -16.85 -16.43
N GLU A 130 16.28 -16.68 -15.12
CA GLU A 130 16.00 -17.73 -14.15
C GLU A 130 14.53 -17.67 -13.72
N PRO A 131 13.92 -18.79 -13.31
CA PRO A 131 12.56 -18.79 -12.80
C PRO A 131 12.40 -17.87 -11.60
N TYR A 132 11.43 -16.98 -11.68
CA TYR A 132 11.07 -16.06 -10.59
C TYR A 132 9.83 -16.59 -9.87
N GLY A 133 9.92 -16.77 -8.55
CA GLY A 133 8.90 -17.47 -7.77
C GLY A 133 7.53 -16.76 -7.70
N GLU A 134 7.51 -15.45 -7.95
CA GLU A 134 6.30 -14.62 -7.87
C GLU A 134 6.17 -13.70 -9.10
N PRO A 135 6.05 -14.27 -10.33
CA PRO A 135 6.09 -13.51 -11.57
C PRO A 135 4.99 -12.45 -11.69
N TYR A 136 3.87 -12.58 -10.96
CA TYR A 136 2.80 -11.60 -10.99
C TYR A 136 3.21 -10.23 -10.46
N TYR A 137 4.26 -10.12 -9.64
CA TYR A 137 4.69 -8.81 -9.13
C TYR A 137 5.18 -7.87 -10.22
N LEU A 138 5.76 -8.40 -11.32
CA LEU A 138 6.19 -7.54 -12.42
C LEU A 138 5.03 -6.73 -13.03
N PRO A 139 3.96 -7.36 -13.54
CA PRO A 139 2.81 -6.61 -14.02
C PRO A 139 2.07 -5.87 -12.89
N TYR A 140 2.06 -6.39 -11.67
CA TYR A 140 1.40 -5.75 -10.53
C TYR A 140 2.04 -4.39 -10.16
N VAL A 141 3.35 -4.22 -10.42
CA VAL A 141 4.05 -2.92 -10.34
C VAL A 141 3.83 -2.10 -11.61
N LEU A 142 4.07 -2.69 -12.81
CA LEU A 142 4.13 -1.92 -14.04
C LEU A 142 2.77 -1.40 -14.51
N VAL A 143 1.69 -2.18 -14.35
CA VAL A 143 0.34 -1.77 -14.80
C VAL A 143 -0.12 -0.48 -14.11
N PRO A 144 -0.02 -0.33 -12.77
CA PRO A 144 -0.29 0.94 -12.12
C PRO A 144 0.61 2.09 -12.61
N TYR A 145 1.91 1.86 -12.78
CA TYR A 145 2.82 2.89 -13.28
C TYR A 145 2.44 3.36 -14.68
N ILE A 146 2.19 2.44 -15.61
CA ILE A 146 1.77 2.76 -16.98
C ILE A 146 0.46 3.55 -16.97
N THR A 147 -0.51 3.12 -16.15
CA THR A 147 -1.85 3.71 -16.09
C THR A 147 -1.82 5.09 -15.44
N TYR A 148 -1.23 5.23 -14.25
CA TYR A 148 -1.26 6.50 -13.51
C TYR A 148 -0.34 7.58 -14.08
N TYR A 149 0.77 7.18 -14.71
CA TYR A 149 1.68 8.14 -15.36
C TYR A 149 1.44 8.29 -16.86
N GLU A 150 0.37 7.69 -17.41
CA GLU A 150 -0.01 7.78 -18.83
C GLU A 150 1.16 7.44 -19.78
N MET A 151 1.88 6.33 -19.46
CA MET A 151 3.12 5.98 -20.15
C MET A 151 2.92 5.29 -21.50
N GLY A 152 1.68 5.09 -21.95
CA GLY A 152 1.32 4.43 -23.19
C GLY A 152 0.33 3.29 -22.99
N LEU A 153 0.29 2.34 -23.94
CA LEU A 153 -0.60 1.18 -23.87
C LEU A 153 0.12 -0.02 -23.27
N LEU A 154 -0.63 -0.91 -22.61
CA LEU A 154 -0.05 -2.11 -22.00
C LEU A 154 0.63 -3.03 -23.03
N GLU A 155 0.13 -3.06 -24.27
CA GLU A 155 0.69 -3.84 -25.37
C GLU A 155 2.08 -3.34 -25.85
N GLU A 156 2.49 -2.15 -25.43
CA GLU A 156 3.85 -1.64 -25.68
C GLU A 156 4.89 -2.25 -24.72
N TYR A 157 4.42 -2.80 -23.58
CA TYR A 157 5.24 -3.34 -22.52
C TYR A 157 5.09 -4.85 -22.33
N PHE A 158 3.93 -5.40 -22.71
CA PHE A 158 3.60 -6.81 -22.52
C PHE A 158 3.15 -7.45 -23.82
N LEU A 159 3.30 -8.77 -23.92
CA LEU A 159 2.70 -9.51 -25.02
C LEU A 159 1.18 -9.33 -25.01
N PRO A 160 0.53 -9.24 -26.21
CA PRO A 160 -0.89 -8.91 -26.29
C PRO A 160 -1.81 -9.77 -25.43
N GLU A 161 -1.54 -11.08 -25.38
CA GLU A 161 -2.31 -12.02 -24.57
C GLU A 161 -2.27 -11.71 -23.05
N TYR A 162 -1.16 -11.16 -22.56
CA TYR A 162 -1.05 -10.74 -21.16
C TYR A 162 -1.62 -9.36 -20.94
N ALA A 163 -1.41 -8.42 -21.85
CA ALA A 163 -1.95 -7.07 -21.76
C ALA A 163 -3.47 -7.08 -21.62
N GLU A 164 -4.18 -7.85 -22.45
CA GLU A 164 -5.63 -8.04 -22.36
C GLU A 164 -6.07 -8.65 -21.00
N MET A 165 -5.24 -9.55 -20.44
CA MET A 165 -5.57 -10.20 -19.17
C MET A 165 -5.43 -9.26 -17.97
N PHE A 166 -4.46 -8.35 -17.98
CA PHE A 166 -4.18 -7.49 -16.83
C PHE A 166 -5.30 -6.51 -16.51
N GLU A 167 -6.12 -6.11 -17.50
CA GLU A 167 -7.28 -5.25 -17.30
C GLU A 167 -8.29 -5.85 -16.31
N TYR A 168 -8.41 -7.19 -16.27
CA TYR A 168 -9.35 -7.86 -15.37
C TYR A 168 -8.70 -8.64 -14.23
N LEU A 169 -7.44 -9.04 -14.34
CA LEU A 169 -6.78 -9.83 -13.29
C LEU A 169 -6.48 -9.00 -12.03
N PHE A 170 -6.26 -7.71 -12.19
CA PHE A 170 -5.94 -6.79 -11.08
C PHE A 170 -7.15 -6.01 -10.57
N ASN A 171 -8.37 -6.51 -10.80
CA ASN A 171 -9.61 -5.93 -10.30
C ASN A 171 -9.95 -6.30 -8.83
N GLY A 172 -9.11 -7.11 -8.18
CA GLY A 172 -9.29 -7.56 -6.80
C GLY A 172 -10.05 -8.87 -6.63
N ASP A 173 -10.57 -9.47 -7.70
CA ASP A 173 -11.34 -10.73 -7.64
C ASP A 173 -10.46 -11.98 -7.55
N TYR A 174 -9.19 -11.86 -7.95
CA TYR A 174 -8.26 -12.98 -8.07
C TYR A 174 -7.16 -12.92 -7.01
N SER A 175 -6.83 -14.09 -6.45
CA SER A 175 -5.69 -14.19 -5.52
C SER A 175 -4.36 -14.12 -6.26
N GLY A 176 -3.30 -13.60 -5.61
CA GLY A 176 -1.94 -13.61 -6.16
C GLY A 176 -1.48 -15.01 -6.58
N SER A 177 -1.83 -16.06 -5.82
CA SER A 177 -1.52 -17.44 -6.19
C SER A 177 -2.21 -17.90 -7.48
N TYR A 178 -3.44 -17.46 -7.72
CA TYR A 178 -4.13 -17.75 -8.98
C TYR A 178 -3.42 -17.03 -10.13
N ILE A 179 -3.13 -15.74 -9.98
CA ILE A 179 -2.45 -14.94 -11.00
C ILE A 179 -1.07 -15.56 -11.32
N ASN A 180 -0.30 -15.92 -10.30
CA ASN A 180 0.97 -16.62 -10.49
C ASN A 180 0.84 -17.92 -11.31
N SER A 181 -0.24 -18.67 -11.09
CA SER A 181 -0.43 -19.96 -11.80
C SER A 181 -0.62 -19.85 -13.31
N ILE A 182 -0.93 -18.65 -13.80
CA ILE A 182 -1.15 -18.35 -15.23
C ILE A 182 -0.07 -17.46 -15.84
N MET A 183 0.88 -16.97 -15.02
CA MET A 183 2.04 -16.21 -15.49
C MET A 183 3.16 -17.18 -15.92
N PRO A 184 4.04 -16.76 -16.86
CA PRO A 184 5.23 -17.53 -17.18
C PRO A 184 6.20 -17.51 -16.00
N ASP A 185 6.89 -18.63 -15.75
CA ASP A 185 7.92 -18.72 -14.70
C ASP A 185 9.11 -17.78 -14.95
N ILE A 186 9.36 -17.48 -16.22
CA ILE A 186 10.40 -16.55 -16.67
C ILE A 186 9.68 -15.35 -17.30
N PRO A 187 9.79 -14.15 -16.73
CA PRO A 187 8.98 -12.99 -17.14
C PRO A 187 9.46 -12.31 -18.44
N ILE A 188 10.55 -12.75 -19.07
CA ILE A 188 11.14 -12.20 -20.31
C ILE A 188 11.27 -13.23 -21.42
#